data_9da91ac9dea75d500d433515a1de1a8d
#
_entry.id   9da91ac9dea75d500d433515a1de1a8d
#
_cell.length_a   1.000
_cell.length_b   1.000
_cell.length_c   1.000
_cell.angle_alpha   90.00
_cell.angle_beta   90.00
_cell.angle_gamma   90.00
#
_symmetry.space_group_name_H-M   'P 1'
#
loop_
_entity.id
_entity.type
_entity.pdbx_description
1 polymer ?
#
loop_
_entity_poly.entity_id
_entity_poly.type
_entity_poly.pdbx_seq_one_letter_code
_entity_poly.pdbx_strand_id
1 'polypeptide(L)'
;MPEGRFNPELQYNCRNGSIWNSLLAMSVSLCDSDSGDGGFCVLRGSHKLNFAVPEKFSIGELKGFDDHIYQPAMKKGDVIFFSEATVHGAMAWKRDEQRRLALYRFAPSNFAYGRGYLNNFGEDVLEKCTPQQKAVLQPPFAVRLQRKTLTEQGEDGEVKQYKRSEVKMKHDVAVFGSTYF
;
A
#
# COMPACT_ATOMS: atom_id res chain seq x y z
N MET A 1 -18.04 -2.63 1.35
CA MET A 1 -18.14 -4.11 1.50
C MET A 1 -19.42 -4.40 2.22
N PRO A 2 -20.11 -5.51 1.95
CA PRO A 2 -21.25 -5.90 2.79
C PRO A 2 -20.78 -6.05 4.24
N GLU A 3 -21.59 -5.57 5.16
CA GLU A 3 -21.34 -5.58 6.58
C GLU A 3 -20.87 -6.94 7.09
N GLY A 4 -19.84 -6.93 7.93
CA GLY A 4 -19.37 -8.11 8.63
C GLY A 4 -18.58 -9.13 7.80
N ARG A 5 -18.14 -8.83 6.59
CA ARG A 5 -17.27 -9.73 5.83
C ARG A 5 -15.81 -9.39 5.99
N PHE A 6 -15.07 -10.35 6.52
CA PHE A 6 -13.61 -10.32 6.49
C PHE A 6 -13.10 -10.43 5.05
N ASN A 7 -12.15 -9.56 4.68
CA ASN A 7 -11.48 -9.67 3.38
C ASN A 7 -10.20 -10.50 3.53
N PRO A 8 -10.15 -11.74 3.05
CA PRO A 8 -8.97 -12.60 3.18
C PRO A 8 -7.76 -12.08 2.40
N GLU A 9 -7.95 -11.19 1.42
CA GLU A 9 -6.84 -10.58 0.68
C GLU A 9 -6.07 -9.56 1.54
N LEU A 10 -6.70 -9.01 2.58
CA LEU A 10 -6.08 -8.08 3.53
C LEU A 10 -5.62 -8.74 4.82
N GLN A 11 -5.70 -10.07 4.91
CA GLN A 11 -5.35 -10.79 6.13
C GLN A 11 -3.88 -10.65 6.52
N TYR A 12 -3.62 -10.70 7.82
CA TYR A 12 -2.28 -10.91 8.34
C TYR A 12 -1.79 -12.30 7.99
N ASN A 13 -0.65 -12.37 7.34
CA ASN A 13 -0.03 -13.63 6.93
C ASN A 13 1.43 -13.65 7.37
N CYS A 14 1.77 -14.60 8.25
CA CYS A 14 3.14 -14.82 8.70
C CYS A 14 3.48 -16.30 8.52
N ARG A 15 4.47 -16.59 7.65
CA ARG A 15 4.95 -17.96 7.39
C ARG A 15 6.46 -17.98 7.51
N ASN A 16 7.00 -18.93 8.26
CA ASN A 16 8.44 -19.12 8.44
C ASN A 16 9.17 -17.81 8.86
N GLY A 17 8.54 -17.01 9.73
CA GLY A 17 9.12 -15.74 10.18
C GLY A 17 8.99 -14.58 9.19
N SER A 18 8.45 -14.80 7.99
CA SER A 18 8.21 -13.75 7.00
C SER A 18 6.77 -13.27 7.07
N ILE A 19 6.60 -11.95 7.16
CA ILE A 19 5.30 -11.28 7.15
C ILE A 19 4.97 -10.84 5.73
N TRP A 20 3.77 -11.17 5.29
CA TRP A 20 3.23 -10.71 4.01
C TRP A 20 2.17 -9.65 4.22
N ASN A 21 2.31 -8.57 3.48
CA ASN A 21 1.32 -7.51 3.43
C ASN A 21 0.93 -7.28 1.97
N SER A 22 -0.33 -7.50 1.66
CA SER A 22 -0.83 -7.40 0.28
C SER A 22 -1.20 -5.97 -0.12
N LEU A 23 -1.48 -5.11 0.86
CA LEU A 23 -1.81 -3.72 0.62
C LEU A 23 -1.25 -2.84 1.73
N LEU A 24 -0.34 -1.95 1.36
CA LEU A 24 0.29 -0.96 2.23
C LEU A 24 -0.28 0.42 1.93
N ALA A 25 -0.74 1.12 2.94
CA ALA A 25 -1.13 2.51 2.84
C ALA A 25 -0.03 3.43 3.38
N MET A 26 0.11 4.58 2.74
CA MET A 26 0.96 5.69 3.14
C MET A 26 0.11 6.95 3.20
N SER A 27 0.06 7.57 4.36
CA SER A 27 -0.64 8.85 4.57
C SER A 27 0.36 9.94 4.89
N VAL A 28 0.40 10.97 4.07
CA VAL A 28 1.23 12.17 4.28
C VAL A 28 0.36 13.25 4.88
N SER A 29 0.71 13.77 6.05
CA SER A 29 0.00 14.88 6.68
C SER A 29 0.35 16.20 6.00
N LEU A 30 -0.66 16.96 5.58
CA LEU A 30 -0.49 18.29 5.00
C LEU A 30 -0.87 19.42 5.98
N CYS A 31 -1.24 19.05 7.20
CA CYS A 31 -1.53 19.97 8.31
C CYS A 31 -1.06 19.34 9.63
N ASP A 32 -0.87 20.17 10.64
CA ASP A 32 -0.58 19.70 12.00
C ASP A 32 -1.82 19.11 12.66
N SER A 33 -1.65 18.11 13.50
CA SER A 33 -2.67 17.60 14.42
C SER A 33 -2.03 17.09 15.70
N ASP A 34 -2.65 17.39 16.83
CA ASP A 34 -2.23 16.85 18.11
C ASP A 34 -3.14 15.68 18.52
N SER A 35 -2.69 14.90 19.50
CA SER A 35 -3.52 13.82 20.05
C SER A 35 -4.80 14.38 20.63
N GLY A 36 -5.96 13.88 20.17
CA GLY A 36 -7.28 14.37 20.58
C GLY A 36 -7.96 15.32 19.60
N ASP A 37 -7.24 15.85 18.60
CA ASP A 37 -7.81 16.72 17.56
C ASP A 37 -8.73 15.97 16.58
N GLY A 38 -8.74 14.66 16.61
CA GLY A 38 -9.45 13.85 15.63
C GLY A 38 -8.54 13.43 14.46
N GLY A 39 -9.15 12.98 13.40
CA GLY A 39 -8.41 12.48 12.23
C GLY A 39 -7.99 11.04 12.37
N PHE A 40 -6.89 10.66 11.73
CA PHE A 40 -6.47 9.27 11.62
C PHE A 40 -6.31 8.58 12.99
N CYS A 41 -6.87 7.40 13.10
CA CYS A 41 -6.72 6.55 14.27
C CYS A 41 -6.64 5.08 13.89
N VAL A 42 -6.03 4.28 14.74
CA VAL A 42 -5.89 2.83 14.58
C VAL A 42 -6.24 2.09 15.87
N LEU A 43 -6.78 0.91 15.72
CA LEU A 43 -6.89 -0.05 16.81
C LEU A 43 -5.55 -0.80 16.92
N ARG A 44 -4.85 -0.63 18.05
CA ARG A 44 -3.53 -1.22 18.25
C ARG A 44 -3.57 -2.75 18.18
N GLY A 45 -2.64 -3.33 17.43
CA GLY A 45 -2.52 -4.79 17.27
C GLY A 45 -3.52 -5.43 16.31
N SER A 46 -4.48 -4.67 15.81
CA SER A 46 -5.59 -5.17 14.99
C SER A 46 -5.18 -5.73 13.61
N HIS A 47 -3.98 -5.42 13.13
CA HIS A 47 -3.46 -6.03 11.91
C HIS A 47 -3.38 -7.56 11.97
N LYS A 48 -3.40 -8.15 13.17
CA LYS A 48 -3.41 -9.60 13.39
C LYS A 48 -4.81 -10.20 13.49
N LEU A 49 -5.86 -9.39 13.40
CA LEU A 49 -7.24 -9.86 13.46
C LEU A 49 -7.64 -10.41 12.09
N ASN A 50 -7.63 -11.73 11.95
CA ASN A 50 -8.06 -12.41 10.74
C ASN A 50 -9.54 -12.78 10.80
N PHE A 51 -10.39 -11.86 11.26
CA PHE A 51 -11.83 -11.97 11.30
C PHE A 51 -12.50 -10.59 11.13
N ALA A 52 -13.78 -10.62 10.79
CA ALA A 52 -14.53 -9.38 10.59
C ALA A 52 -14.68 -8.61 11.90
N VAL A 53 -14.43 -7.30 11.83
CA VAL A 53 -14.68 -6.41 12.96
C VAL A 53 -16.19 -6.25 13.14
N PRO A 54 -16.73 -6.37 14.38
CA PRO A 54 -18.14 -6.17 14.63
C PRO A 54 -18.61 -4.78 14.17
N GLU A 55 -19.78 -4.72 13.55
CA GLU A 55 -20.37 -3.45 13.09
C GLU A 55 -20.49 -2.42 14.21
N LYS A 56 -20.93 -2.85 15.40
CA LYS A 56 -21.04 -2.00 16.58
C LYS A 56 -19.74 -1.29 16.96
N PHE A 57 -18.58 -1.89 16.65
CA PHE A 57 -17.29 -1.23 16.81
C PHE A 57 -17.10 -0.13 15.76
N SER A 58 -17.45 -0.40 14.52
CA SER A 58 -17.26 0.55 13.40
C SER A 58 -18.11 1.81 13.54
N ILE A 59 -19.28 1.71 14.18
CA ILE A 59 -20.19 2.84 14.44
C ILE A 59 -20.03 3.45 15.85
N GLY A 60 -19.03 3.00 16.63
CA GLY A 60 -18.72 3.55 17.94
C GLY A 60 -19.66 3.14 19.07
N GLU A 61 -20.52 2.14 18.85
CA GLU A 61 -21.44 1.61 19.88
C GLU A 61 -20.78 0.62 20.84
N LEU A 62 -19.66 0.02 20.44
CA LEU A 62 -18.93 -0.92 21.28
C LEU A 62 -17.97 -0.16 22.19
N LYS A 63 -18.25 -0.17 23.49
CA LYS A 63 -17.45 0.51 24.52
C LYS A 63 -16.34 -0.37 25.04
N GLY A 64 -15.33 0.25 25.70
CA GLY A 64 -14.24 -0.46 26.35
C GLY A 64 -13.01 -0.67 25.49
N PHE A 65 -12.94 -0.04 24.31
CA PHE A 65 -11.80 -0.09 23.40
C PHE A 65 -11.03 1.21 23.29
N ASP A 66 -11.46 2.25 23.99
CA ASP A 66 -10.88 3.60 23.87
C ASP A 66 -9.37 3.60 24.16
N ASP A 67 -8.90 2.84 25.16
CA ASP A 67 -7.49 2.71 25.50
C ASP A 67 -6.65 1.99 24.42
N HIS A 68 -7.29 1.25 23.53
CA HIS A 68 -6.65 0.56 22.43
C HIS A 68 -6.64 1.36 21.12
N ILE A 69 -7.43 2.43 21.07
CA ILE A 69 -7.44 3.33 19.92
C ILE A 69 -6.28 4.32 20.06
N TYR A 70 -5.42 4.29 19.08
CA TYR A 70 -4.27 5.19 19.02
C TYR A 70 -4.46 6.23 17.94
N GLN A 71 -4.39 7.48 18.34
CA GLN A 71 -4.38 8.64 17.46
C GLN A 71 -2.99 9.29 17.53
N PRO A 72 -2.16 9.18 16.49
CA PRO A 72 -0.86 9.82 16.47
C PRO A 72 -0.99 11.34 16.36
N ALA A 73 -0.17 12.08 17.10
CA ALA A 73 0.10 13.47 16.78
C ALA A 73 0.97 13.51 15.51
N MET A 74 0.67 14.45 14.62
CA MET A 74 1.32 14.60 13.32
C MET A 74 1.69 16.04 13.06
N LYS A 75 2.86 16.26 12.50
CA LYS A 75 3.24 17.55 11.92
C LYS A 75 3.07 17.52 10.41
N LYS A 76 2.86 18.68 9.83
CA LYS A 76 2.85 18.83 8.37
C LYS A 76 4.15 18.27 7.78
N GLY A 77 4.01 17.31 6.86
CA GLY A 77 5.11 16.57 6.24
C GLY A 77 5.37 15.20 6.87
N ASP A 78 4.81 14.90 8.04
CA ASP A 78 4.93 13.57 8.62
C ASP A 78 4.21 12.53 7.77
N VAL A 79 4.73 11.30 7.81
CA VAL A 79 4.24 10.18 7.03
C VAL A 79 3.93 9.00 7.95
N ILE A 80 2.74 8.44 7.80
CA ILE A 80 2.37 7.17 8.44
C ILE A 80 2.32 6.08 7.37
N PHE A 81 3.00 4.97 7.64
CA PHE A 81 2.83 3.72 6.90
C PHE A 81 2.04 2.74 7.74
N PHE A 82 1.03 2.13 7.15
CA PHE A 82 0.26 1.09 7.81
C PHE A 82 -0.24 0.04 6.82
N SER A 83 -0.38 -1.19 7.32
CA SER A 83 -1.02 -2.27 6.57
C SER A 83 -2.53 -2.06 6.55
N GLU A 84 -3.17 -2.27 5.42
CA GLU A 84 -4.65 -2.27 5.31
C GLU A 84 -5.31 -3.44 6.11
N ALA A 85 -4.51 -4.39 6.61
CA ALA A 85 -4.97 -5.36 7.62
C ALA A 85 -5.25 -4.71 8.98
N THR A 86 -4.70 -3.50 9.24
CA THR A 86 -4.92 -2.77 10.48
C THR A 86 -6.31 -2.14 10.47
N VAL A 87 -7.08 -2.36 11.52
CA VAL A 87 -8.35 -1.65 11.71
C VAL A 87 -8.03 -0.18 11.97
N HIS A 88 -8.46 0.66 11.07
CA HIS A 88 -8.18 2.09 11.09
C HIS A 88 -9.40 2.89 10.65
N GLY A 89 -9.37 4.17 10.96
CA GLY A 89 -10.45 5.08 10.62
C GLY A 89 -10.07 6.52 10.87
N ALA A 90 -11.07 7.35 11.02
CA ALA A 90 -10.90 8.74 11.38
C ALA A 90 -11.91 9.13 12.47
N MET A 91 -11.41 9.73 13.53
CA MET A 91 -12.22 10.36 14.55
C MET A 91 -12.68 11.75 14.07
N ALA A 92 -13.77 12.25 14.64
CA ALA A 92 -14.28 13.57 14.32
C ALA A 92 -13.18 14.64 14.49
N TRP A 93 -13.01 15.46 13.47
CA TRP A 93 -12.05 16.56 13.45
C TRP A 93 -12.58 17.71 14.30
N LYS A 94 -11.74 18.25 15.19
CA LYS A 94 -12.13 19.26 16.19
C LYS A 94 -11.47 20.62 15.99
N ARG A 95 -10.50 20.73 15.07
CA ARG A 95 -9.84 22.01 14.78
C ARG A 95 -10.63 22.80 13.75
N ASP A 96 -10.50 24.12 13.78
CA ASP A 96 -11.11 25.03 12.80
C ASP A 96 -10.46 24.90 11.40
N GLU A 97 -9.17 24.55 11.37
CA GLU A 97 -8.43 24.38 10.12
C GLU A 97 -8.87 23.12 9.39
N GLN A 98 -8.97 23.19 8.08
CA GLN A 98 -9.31 22.03 7.25
C GLN A 98 -8.24 20.94 7.35
N ARG A 99 -8.65 19.74 7.72
CA ARG A 99 -7.79 18.57 7.64
C ARG A 99 -7.47 18.22 6.19
N ARG A 100 -6.17 18.13 5.89
CA ARG A 100 -5.67 17.75 4.56
C ARG A 100 -4.62 16.68 4.68
N LEU A 101 -4.71 15.67 3.81
CA LEU A 101 -3.73 14.60 3.71
C LEU A 101 -3.64 14.11 2.26
N ALA A 102 -2.50 13.53 1.91
CA ALA A 102 -2.34 12.75 0.69
C ALA A 102 -2.24 11.27 1.06
N LEU A 103 -3.10 10.44 0.46
CA LEU A 103 -3.17 9.01 0.73
C LEU A 103 -2.74 8.24 -0.50
N TYR A 104 -1.75 7.36 -0.32
CA TYR A 104 -1.25 6.47 -1.34
C TYR A 104 -1.40 5.01 -0.89
N ARG A 105 -1.64 4.13 -1.85
CA ARG A 105 -1.70 2.68 -1.61
C ARG A 105 -0.75 1.96 -2.54
N PHE A 106 -0.07 0.97 -1.99
CA PHE A 106 0.91 0.15 -2.69
C PHE A 106 0.55 -1.31 -2.53
N ALA A 107 0.56 -2.02 -3.63
CA ALA A 107 0.30 -3.45 -3.67
C ALA A 107 1.40 -4.16 -4.48
N PRO A 108 1.61 -5.47 -4.25
CA PRO A 108 2.39 -6.27 -5.18
C PRO A 108 1.86 -6.13 -6.61
N SER A 109 2.74 -6.19 -7.58
CA SER A 109 2.42 -5.90 -8.99
C SER A 109 1.33 -6.78 -9.62
N ASN A 110 1.05 -7.92 -9.01
CA ASN A 110 0.04 -8.88 -9.45
C ASN A 110 -1.31 -8.70 -8.71
N PHE A 111 -1.43 -7.69 -7.84
CA PHE A 111 -2.67 -7.39 -7.14
C PHE A 111 -3.28 -6.09 -7.66
N ALA A 112 -4.59 -6.09 -7.88
CA ALA A 112 -5.37 -4.95 -8.29
C ALA A 112 -6.54 -4.77 -7.33
N TYR A 113 -6.45 -3.80 -6.42
CA TYR A 113 -7.50 -3.52 -5.43
C TYR A 113 -8.55 -2.53 -5.91
N GLY A 114 -8.32 -1.85 -7.01
CA GLY A 114 -9.20 -0.83 -7.56
C GLY A 114 -9.57 -1.10 -9.01
N ARG A 115 -10.65 -0.47 -9.47
CA ARG A 115 -11.10 -0.55 -10.87
C ARG A 115 -10.36 0.41 -11.81
N GLY A 116 -9.56 1.30 -11.27
CA GLY A 116 -8.80 2.28 -12.04
C GLY A 116 -7.51 2.65 -11.33
N TYR A 117 -6.49 2.88 -12.11
CA TYR A 117 -5.21 3.39 -11.69
C TYR A 117 -4.98 4.73 -12.36
N LEU A 118 -4.41 5.68 -11.61
CA LEU A 118 -3.87 6.89 -12.20
C LEU A 118 -2.60 6.50 -12.97
N ASN A 119 -2.77 6.18 -14.23
CA ASN A 119 -1.66 5.85 -15.13
C ASN A 119 -1.30 7.00 -16.08
N ASN A 120 -2.00 8.14 -15.96
CA ASN A 120 -1.77 9.31 -16.78
C ASN A 120 -1.09 10.42 -15.96
N PHE A 121 0.14 10.16 -15.54
CA PHE A 121 0.98 11.25 -15.05
C PHE A 121 1.45 12.06 -16.26
N GLY A 122 1.31 13.37 -16.23
CA GLY A 122 1.80 14.25 -17.28
C GLY A 122 3.31 14.08 -17.48
N GLU A 123 3.80 14.28 -18.68
CA GLU A 123 5.23 14.19 -18.99
C GLU A 123 6.05 15.12 -18.09
N ASP A 124 5.53 16.31 -17.78
CA ASP A 124 6.15 17.27 -16.87
C ASP A 124 6.40 16.73 -15.45
N VAL A 125 5.57 15.79 -14.99
CA VAL A 125 5.75 15.08 -13.71
C VAL A 125 6.77 13.97 -13.87
N LEU A 126 6.64 13.17 -14.93
CA LEU A 126 7.52 12.02 -15.16
C LEU A 126 8.98 12.45 -15.43
N GLU A 127 9.21 13.57 -16.09
CA GLU A 127 10.55 14.09 -16.33
C GLU A 127 11.29 14.44 -15.03
N LYS A 128 10.56 14.85 -14.01
CA LYS A 128 11.12 15.19 -12.68
C LYS A 128 11.33 13.96 -11.79
N CYS A 129 10.83 12.80 -12.20
CA CYS A 129 10.94 11.56 -11.43
C CYS A 129 12.24 10.83 -11.72
N THR A 130 12.85 10.29 -10.67
CA THR A 130 13.93 9.32 -10.81
C THR A 130 13.44 8.03 -11.46
N PRO A 131 14.31 7.17 -12.01
CA PRO A 131 13.90 5.85 -12.53
C PRO A 131 13.14 5.01 -11.51
N GLN A 132 13.53 5.07 -10.23
CA GLN A 132 12.86 4.36 -9.14
C GLN A 132 11.44 4.88 -8.91
N GLN A 133 11.27 6.20 -8.89
CA GLN A 133 9.95 6.82 -8.76
C GLN A 133 9.05 6.46 -9.95
N LYS A 134 9.57 6.48 -11.18
CA LYS A 134 8.82 6.03 -12.36
C LYS A 134 8.38 4.58 -12.26
N ALA A 135 9.24 3.70 -11.72
CA ALA A 135 8.90 2.29 -11.53
C ALA A 135 7.78 2.08 -10.49
N VAL A 136 7.75 2.89 -9.42
CA VAL A 136 6.67 2.86 -8.40
C VAL A 136 5.34 3.34 -8.96
N LEU A 137 5.36 4.29 -9.89
CA LEU A 137 4.16 4.85 -10.53
C LEU A 137 3.54 3.93 -11.60
N GLN A 138 4.18 2.81 -11.93
CA GLN A 138 3.64 1.88 -12.93
C GLN A 138 2.40 1.16 -12.40
N PRO A 139 1.40 0.92 -13.27
CA PRO A 139 0.23 0.13 -12.91
C PRO A 139 0.62 -1.33 -12.62
N PRO A 140 -0.27 -2.12 -11.97
CA PRO A 140 -0.05 -3.54 -11.80
C PRO A 140 0.07 -4.25 -13.15
N PHE A 141 0.96 -5.23 -13.20
CA PHE A 141 1.15 -6.06 -14.38
C PHE A 141 0.87 -7.53 -14.04
N ALA A 142 0.02 -8.15 -14.82
CA ALA A 142 -0.17 -9.60 -14.76
C ALA A 142 1.08 -10.37 -15.23
N VAL A 143 1.93 -9.73 -16.02
CA VAL A 143 3.08 -10.35 -16.69
C VAL A 143 4.37 -9.60 -16.38
N ARG A 144 5.37 -10.30 -15.89
CA ARG A 144 6.65 -9.75 -15.37
C ARG A 144 7.59 -9.15 -16.43
N LEU A 145 7.25 -9.23 -17.69
CA LEU A 145 8.21 -9.29 -18.79
C LEU A 145 8.87 -8.03 -19.21
N GLN A 146 8.25 -6.93 -19.04
CA GLN A 146 8.79 -5.65 -19.50
C GLN A 146 9.06 -4.71 -18.32
N ARG A 147 9.01 -5.25 -17.11
CA ARG A 147 9.15 -4.44 -15.92
C ARG A 147 10.61 -4.27 -15.55
N LYS A 148 11.02 -3.05 -15.37
CA LYS A 148 12.29 -2.75 -14.70
C LYS A 148 12.17 -3.19 -13.25
N THR A 149 13.13 -3.95 -12.73
CA THR A 149 13.18 -4.35 -11.33
C THR A 149 14.01 -3.35 -10.53
N LEU A 150 13.60 -3.12 -9.28
CA LEU A 150 14.36 -2.26 -8.35
C LEU A 150 15.46 -3.03 -7.60
N THR A 151 15.69 -4.32 -7.93
CA THR A 151 16.53 -5.21 -7.15
C THR A 151 18.03 -4.97 -7.29
N GLU A 152 18.45 -4.30 -8.35
CA GLU A 152 19.84 -3.91 -8.52
C GLU A 152 19.93 -2.45 -8.95
N GLN A 153 20.53 -1.61 -8.13
CA GLN A 153 20.93 -0.26 -8.51
C GLN A 153 22.33 -0.33 -9.12
N GLY A 154 22.49 0.25 -10.31
CA GLY A 154 23.81 0.62 -10.80
C GLY A 154 24.40 1.75 -9.95
N GLU A 155 25.70 1.99 -10.05
CA GLU A 155 26.39 3.07 -9.33
C GLU A 155 25.82 4.47 -9.66
N ASP A 156 25.13 4.58 -10.78
CA ASP A 156 24.45 5.78 -11.29
C ASP A 156 22.96 5.87 -10.88
N GLY A 157 22.48 4.92 -10.08
CA GLY A 157 21.07 4.84 -9.68
C GLY A 157 20.12 4.34 -10.76
N GLU A 158 20.61 3.84 -11.89
CA GLU A 158 19.77 3.25 -12.92
C GLU A 158 19.09 1.96 -12.44
N VAL A 159 17.82 1.82 -12.83
CA VAL A 159 17.07 0.59 -12.60
C VAL A 159 17.40 -0.39 -13.71
N LYS A 160 18.11 -1.46 -13.38
CA LYS A 160 18.44 -2.50 -14.36
C LYS A 160 17.18 -3.23 -14.81
N GLN A 161 17.05 -3.37 -16.11
CA GLN A 161 15.97 -4.19 -16.69
C GLN A 161 16.26 -5.66 -16.41
N TYR A 162 15.24 -6.40 -15.95
CA TYR A 162 15.37 -7.84 -15.78
C TYR A 162 15.67 -8.50 -17.13
N LYS A 163 16.81 -9.17 -17.22
CA LYS A 163 17.16 -10.02 -18.36
C LYS A 163 16.90 -11.46 -17.98
N ARG A 164 16.13 -12.16 -18.78
CA ARG A 164 15.97 -13.60 -18.60
C ARG A 164 17.31 -14.31 -18.89
N SER A 165 17.54 -15.40 -18.15
CA SER A 165 18.72 -16.20 -18.42
C SER A 165 18.63 -16.83 -19.84
N GLU A 166 19.74 -16.88 -20.55
CA GLU A 166 19.81 -17.50 -21.87
C GLU A 166 19.32 -18.95 -21.85
N VAL A 167 19.61 -19.68 -20.77
CA VAL A 167 19.16 -21.05 -20.56
C VAL A 167 17.65 -21.14 -20.58
N LYS A 168 16.97 -20.19 -19.89
CA LYS A 168 15.50 -20.14 -19.87
C LYS A 168 14.93 -19.77 -21.22
N MET A 169 15.53 -18.83 -21.93
CA MET A 169 15.08 -18.46 -23.29
C MET A 169 15.22 -19.63 -24.27
N LYS A 170 16.33 -20.36 -24.24
CA LYS A 170 16.53 -21.57 -25.07
C LYS A 170 15.49 -22.63 -24.74
N HIS A 171 15.22 -22.85 -23.46
CA HIS A 171 14.19 -23.81 -23.03
C HIS A 171 12.81 -23.42 -23.58
N ASP A 172 12.44 -22.16 -23.47
CA ASP A 172 11.12 -21.66 -23.90
C ASP A 172 10.96 -21.85 -25.42
N VAL A 173 11.99 -21.55 -26.20
CA VAL A 173 11.95 -21.78 -27.65
C VAL A 173 11.82 -23.28 -27.98
N ALA A 174 12.52 -24.14 -27.25
CA ALA A 174 12.45 -25.58 -27.46
C ALA A 174 11.07 -26.18 -27.11
N VAL A 175 10.42 -25.66 -26.07
CA VAL A 175 9.14 -26.20 -25.56
C VAL A 175 7.93 -25.51 -26.20
N PHE A 176 7.98 -24.21 -26.44
CA PHE A 176 6.84 -23.40 -26.86
C PHE A 176 6.98 -22.81 -28.26
N GLY A 177 8.11 -23.04 -28.93
CA GLY A 177 8.39 -22.49 -30.26
C GLY A 177 8.68 -20.96 -30.28
N SER A 178 8.67 -20.31 -29.13
CA SER A 178 8.97 -18.90 -28.97
C SER A 178 9.56 -18.61 -27.59
N THR A 179 10.27 -17.51 -27.44
CA THR A 179 10.56 -16.98 -26.11
C THR A 179 9.25 -16.56 -25.50
N TYR A 180 8.71 -17.42 -24.67
CA TYR A 180 7.48 -17.13 -23.93
C TYR A 180 7.77 -16.03 -22.93
N PHE A 181 7.46 -14.83 -23.30
CA PHE A 181 7.80 -13.66 -22.52
C PHE A 181 9.24 -13.21 -22.70
#